data_a9d684988c78d9f34774904958ee62da
#
_entry.id   a9d684988c78d9f34774904958ee62da
#
_cell.length_a   1.000
_cell.length_b   1.000
_cell.length_c   1.000
_cell.angle_alpha   90.00
_cell.angle_beta   90.00
_cell.angle_gamma   90.00
#
_symmetry.space_group_name_H-M   'P 1'
#
loop_
_entity.id
_entity.type
_entity.pdbx_description
1 polymer ?
#
loop_
_entity_poly.entity_id
_entity_poly.type
_entity_poly.pdbx_seq_one_letter_code
_entity_poly.pdbx_strand_id
1 'polypeptide(L)'
;MTVPGGPRARRAGRPTRQLPTAPTTPEGPAGATTSPTAAGGVVPPATIMPPYRLPAEHFLAALGWLALGALGLVSLAPELATGAYLTPRAAAVTHCFTLGWVTTSIFGALYQIYPVALGVGAHSTRIGHLTFWMLQAGIVCLVAGAWWWNPNLLGPGWLLLFLATIALRVNLVARARGATRAPIVGKYATAAVVSLVLALAVIGVSIGSFAGWWRSD
;
A
#
# COMPACT_ATOMS: atom_id res chain seq x y z
N MET A 1 -42.21 20.73 62.64
CA MET A 1 -42.37 20.56 61.19
C MET A 1 -42.17 19.11 60.89
N THR A 2 -43.24 18.38 60.69
CA THR A 2 -43.32 16.92 60.47
C THR A 2 -43.43 16.67 59.00
N VAL A 3 -42.55 15.82 58.49
CA VAL A 3 -42.55 15.35 57.06
C VAL A 3 -43.33 14.03 57.01
N PRO A 4 -44.35 13.88 56.17
CA PRO A 4 -45.09 12.64 56.02
C PRO A 4 -44.37 11.64 55.05
N GLY A 5 -44.34 10.36 55.47
CA GLY A 5 -43.80 9.25 54.75
C GLY A 5 -44.65 8.87 53.58
N GLY A 6 -44.00 8.63 52.44
CA GLY A 6 -44.58 8.07 51.17
C GLY A 6 -44.65 6.54 51.20
N PRO A 7 -45.57 5.93 50.45
CA PRO A 7 -45.84 4.48 50.50
C PRO A 7 -44.76 3.63 49.78
N ARG A 8 -44.43 2.51 50.43
CA ARG A 8 -43.54 1.46 49.91
C ARG A 8 -44.17 0.77 48.70
N ALA A 9 -43.55 0.88 47.52
CA ALA A 9 -43.90 0.12 46.31
C ALA A 9 -43.59 -1.37 46.51
N ARG A 10 -44.62 -2.22 46.29
CA ARG A 10 -44.53 -3.67 46.26
C ARG A 10 -43.63 -4.10 45.09
N ARG A 11 -42.60 -4.89 45.38
CA ARG A 11 -41.79 -5.61 44.37
C ARG A 11 -42.70 -6.66 43.72
N ALA A 12 -43.03 -6.44 42.44
CA ALA A 12 -43.65 -7.43 41.60
C ALA A 12 -42.61 -8.52 41.24
N GLY A 13 -43.01 -9.78 41.42
CA GLY A 13 -42.19 -10.96 41.19
C GLY A 13 -41.78 -11.07 39.71
N ARG A 14 -40.55 -11.43 39.49
CA ARG A 14 -39.94 -11.68 38.19
C ARG A 14 -40.53 -12.99 37.62
N PRO A 15 -41.11 -13.03 36.41
CA PRO A 15 -41.58 -14.29 35.84
C PRO A 15 -40.37 -15.17 35.48
N THR A 16 -40.38 -16.41 35.94
CA THR A 16 -39.42 -17.46 35.56
C THR A 16 -39.57 -17.76 34.09
N ARG A 17 -38.54 -17.52 33.33
CA ARG A 17 -38.40 -17.84 31.90
C ARG A 17 -38.29 -19.36 31.79
N GLN A 18 -39.40 -20.05 31.33
CA GLN A 18 -39.38 -21.44 30.96
C GLN A 18 -38.54 -21.58 29.70
N LEU A 19 -37.51 -22.47 29.72
CA LEU A 19 -36.79 -22.87 28.53
C LEU A 19 -37.75 -23.65 27.60
N PRO A 20 -37.71 -23.39 26.28
CA PRO A 20 -38.40 -24.19 25.31
C PRO A 20 -37.79 -25.61 25.26
N THR A 21 -38.65 -26.62 25.45
CA THR A 21 -38.32 -28.03 25.18
C THR A 21 -38.04 -28.23 23.69
N ALA A 22 -36.94 -28.92 23.38
CA ALA A 22 -36.54 -29.24 22.01
C ALA A 22 -37.62 -30.07 21.32
N PRO A 23 -38.00 -29.79 20.08
CA PRO A 23 -38.90 -30.61 19.31
C PRO A 23 -38.20 -31.92 18.90
N THR A 24 -38.86 -33.06 19.18
CA THR A 24 -38.52 -34.38 18.69
C THR A 24 -38.67 -34.42 17.18
N THR A 25 -37.59 -34.81 16.50
CA THR A 25 -37.53 -34.99 15.04
C THR A 25 -38.33 -36.21 14.62
N PRO A 26 -39.28 -36.12 13.67
CA PRO A 26 -39.78 -37.30 12.97
C PRO A 26 -38.82 -37.65 11.81
N GLU A 27 -38.33 -38.88 11.80
CA GLU A 27 -37.64 -39.45 10.65
C GLU A 27 -38.63 -39.53 9.46
N GLY A 28 -38.33 -38.76 8.40
CA GLY A 28 -38.98 -38.84 7.10
C GLY A 28 -37.98 -39.33 6.04
N PRO A 29 -38.45 -39.92 4.94
CA PRO A 29 -37.66 -40.75 4.04
C PRO A 29 -36.62 -39.96 3.23
N ALA A 30 -35.50 -40.65 3.01
CA ALA A 30 -34.41 -40.24 2.16
C ALA A 30 -34.84 -39.89 0.73
N GLY A 31 -34.36 -38.75 0.21
CA GLY A 31 -34.34 -38.50 -1.22
C GLY A 31 -34.87 -37.13 -1.65
N ALA A 32 -34.12 -36.07 -1.41
CA ALA A 32 -34.10 -34.89 -2.28
C ALA A 32 -32.81 -34.14 -2.05
N THR A 33 -31.84 -34.28 -2.94
CA THR A 33 -30.71 -33.41 -3.07
C THR A 33 -31.17 -32.02 -3.50
N THR A 34 -31.54 -31.20 -2.53
CA THR A 34 -31.72 -29.77 -2.78
C THR A 34 -30.36 -29.12 -2.83
N SER A 35 -29.90 -28.76 -4.03
CA SER A 35 -28.77 -27.84 -4.25
C SER A 35 -28.97 -26.61 -3.36
N PRO A 36 -27.97 -26.18 -2.59
CA PRO A 36 -28.06 -24.94 -1.83
C PRO A 36 -28.15 -23.78 -2.81
N THR A 37 -29.34 -23.19 -2.89
CA THR A 37 -29.62 -21.91 -3.54
C THR A 37 -28.58 -20.89 -3.02
N ALA A 38 -27.91 -20.26 -3.96
CA ALA A 38 -26.86 -19.28 -3.73
C ALA A 38 -27.33 -18.15 -2.80
N ALA A 39 -27.18 -18.34 -1.51
CA ALA A 39 -27.14 -17.27 -0.53
C ALA A 39 -25.93 -16.41 -0.85
N GLY A 40 -26.11 -15.10 -0.99
CA GLY A 40 -25.09 -14.12 -1.39
C GLY A 40 -23.72 -14.42 -0.81
N GLY A 41 -22.84 -14.94 -1.66
CA GLY A 41 -21.59 -15.52 -1.22
C GLY A 41 -20.70 -14.47 -0.57
N VAL A 42 -20.56 -14.56 0.73
CA VAL A 42 -19.42 -13.95 1.43
C VAL A 42 -18.19 -14.64 0.88
N VAL A 43 -17.46 -13.93 0.00
CA VAL A 43 -16.19 -14.42 -0.55
C VAL A 43 -15.28 -14.77 0.63
N PRO A 44 -14.77 -16.01 0.73
CA PRO A 44 -13.95 -16.41 1.85
C PRO A 44 -12.74 -15.47 1.98
N PRO A 45 -12.32 -15.07 3.19
CA PRO A 45 -11.21 -14.12 3.39
C PRO A 45 -9.88 -14.56 2.73
N ALA A 46 -9.67 -15.86 2.54
CA ALA A 46 -8.49 -16.40 1.86
C ALA A 46 -8.36 -16.00 0.38
N THR A 47 -9.46 -15.60 -0.28
CA THR A 47 -9.44 -15.15 -1.69
C THR A 47 -9.13 -13.66 -1.85
N ILE A 48 -9.13 -12.90 -0.75
CA ILE A 48 -8.88 -11.45 -0.74
C ILE A 48 -7.40 -11.15 -0.49
N MET A 49 -6.68 -12.06 0.17
CA MET A 49 -5.26 -11.85 0.47
C MET A 49 -4.42 -11.97 -0.80
N PRO A 50 -3.67 -10.91 -1.16
CA PRO A 50 -2.65 -11.03 -2.19
C PRO A 50 -1.59 -12.05 -1.75
N PRO A 51 -0.95 -12.78 -2.68
CA PRO A 51 0.12 -13.69 -2.32
C PRO A 51 1.19 -12.91 -1.55
N TYR A 52 1.58 -13.41 -0.37
CA TYR A 52 2.56 -12.79 0.54
C TYR A 52 3.90 -12.45 -0.13
N ARG A 53 4.21 -13.12 -1.22
CA ARG A 53 5.45 -12.97 -1.96
C ARG A 53 5.67 -11.53 -2.47
N LEU A 54 4.65 -10.91 -3.02
CA LEU A 54 4.77 -9.58 -3.60
C LEU A 54 5.09 -8.49 -2.56
N PRO A 55 4.39 -8.38 -1.40
CA PRO A 55 4.81 -7.48 -0.32
C PRO A 55 6.19 -7.83 0.25
N ALA A 56 6.50 -9.13 0.41
CA ALA A 56 7.78 -9.58 0.96
C ALA A 56 8.98 -9.17 0.09
N GLU A 57 8.87 -9.30 -1.23
CA GLU A 57 9.90 -8.84 -2.18
C GLU A 57 10.17 -7.33 -2.02
N HIS A 58 9.14 -6.51 -1.84
CA HIS A 58 9.30 -5.08 -1.60
C HIS A 58 9.99 -4.78 -0.27
N PHE A 59 9.58 -5.44 0.82
CA PHE A 59 10.20 -5.20 2.13
C PHE A 59 11.65 -5.69 2.19
N LEU A 60 11.98 -6.82 1.57
CA LEU A 60 13.36 -7.30 1.50
C LEU A 60 14.24 -6.35 0.68
N ALA A 61 13.76 -5.89 -0.47
CA ALA A 61 14.48 -4.89 -1.27
C ALA A 61 14.66 -3.57 -0.50
N ALA A 62 13.64 -3.12 0.22
CA ALA A 62 13.69 -1.91 1.04
C ALA A 62 14.74 -2.01 2.14
N LEU A 63 14.87 -3.15 2.82
CA LEU A 63 15.94 -3.40 3.79
C LEU A 63 17.32 -3.38 3.15
N GLY A 64 17.47 -3.93 1.94
CA GLY A 64 18.70 -3.84 1.16
C GLY A 64 19.08 -2.39 0.85
N TRP A 65 18.12 -1.56 0.44
CA TRP A 65 18.34 -0.14 0.20
C TRP A 65 18.67 0.64 1.47
N LEU A 66 18.04 0.31 2.59
CA LEU A 66 18.38 0.90 3.90
C LEU A 66 19.85 0.64 4.26
N ALA A 67 20.29 -0.63 4.10
CA ALA A 67 21.67 -1.01 4.35
C ALA A 67 22.64 -0.30 3.41
N LEU A 68 22.33 -0.24 2.10
CA LEU A 68 23.13 0.47 1.10
C LEU A 68 23.21 1.97 1.40
N GLY A 69 22.10 2.59 1.78
CA GLY A 69 22.05 3.98 2.20
C GLY A 69 22.90 4.26 3.43
N ALA A 70 22.87 3.37 4.42
CA ALA A 70 23.70 3.48 5.62
C ALA A 70 25.20 3.39 5.29
N LEU A 71 25.61 2.47 4.42
CA LEU A 71 26.99 2.37 3.92
C LEU A 71 27.39 3.62 3.10
N GLY A 72 26.47 4.10 2.26
CA GLY A 72 26.65 5.34 1.52
C GLY A 72 26.84 6.55 2.45
N LEU A 73 26.06 6.64 3.52
CA LEU A 73 26.20 7.73 4.51
C LEU A 73 27.57 7.72 5.20
N VAL A 74 28.07 6.51 5.55
CA VAL A 74 29.44 6.38 6.10
C VAL A 74 30.48 6.87 5.10
N SER A 75 30.33 6.53 3.81
CA SER A 75 31.25 6.96 2.76
C SER A 75 31.23 8.47 2.51
N LEU A 76 30.10 9.14 2.83
CA LEU A 76 29.94 10.60 2.70
C LEU A 76 30.41 11.38 3.95
N ALA A 77 30.75 10.70 5.05
CA ALA A 77 31.06 11.37 6.30
C ALA A 77 32.13 12.49 6.17
N PRO A 78 33.23 12.33 5.40
CA PRO A 78 34.20 13.41 5.19
C PRO A 78 33.60 14.62 4.45
N GLU A 79 32.77 14.41 3.43
CA GLU A 79 32.12 15.49 2.67
C GLU A 79 31.16 16.27 3.57
N LEU A 80 30.34 15.53 4.36
CA LEU A 80 29.37 16.12 5.29
C LEU A 80 30.04 16.91 6.41
N ALA A 81 31.19 16.45 6.90
CA ALA A 81 31.97 17.17 7.93
C ALA A 81 32.50 18.56 7.46
N THR A 82 32.67 18.73 6.16
CA THR A 82 33.03 20.04 5.56
C THR A 82 31.80 20.90 5.20
N GLY A 83 30.57 20.44 5.49
CA GLY A 83 29.35 21.17 5.16
C GLY A 83 28.88 20.99 3.72
N ALA A 84 29.42 20.03 2.97
CA ALA A 84 29.05 19.74 1.58
C ALA A 84 27.79 18.86 1.49
N TYR A 85 26.61 19.42 1.78
CA TYR A 85 25.34 18.68 1.80
C TYR A 85 24.65 18.58 0.43
N LEU A 86 24.90 19.53 -0.47
CA LEU A 86 24.24 19.61 -1.78
C LEU A 86 25.13 19.03 -2.89
N THR A 87 25.65 17.83 -2.67
CA THR A 87 26.45 17.12 -3.68
C THR A 87 25.61 16.04 -4.38
N PRO A 88 25.95 15.67 -5.62
CA PRO A 88 25.29 14.56 -6.31
C PRO A 88 25.35 13.25 -5.54
N ARG A 89 26.46 12.98 -4.83
CA ARG A 89 26.61 11.80 -3.98
C ARG A 89 25.67 11.85 -2.77
N ALA A 90 25.52 13.01 -2.11
CA ALA A 90 24.57 13.19 -1.03
C ALA A 90 23.13 12.96 -1.54
N ALA A 91 22.78 13.44 -2.74
CA ALA A 91 21.50 13.16 -3.37
C ALA A 91 21.32 11.65 -3.63
N ALA A 92 22.34 10.94 -4.12
CA ALA A 92 22.28 9.49 -4.34
C ALA A 92 21.95 8.74 -3.03
N VAL A 93 22.65 9.05 -1.94
CA VAL A 93 22.41 8.44 -0.62
C VAL A 93 21.01 8.79 -0.10
N THR A 94 20.57 10.04 -0.26
CA THR A 94 19.20 10.44 0.09
C THR A 94 18.17 9.62 -0.68
N HIS A 95 18.40 9.32 -1.96
CA HIS A 95 17.50 8.49 -2.76
C HIS A 95 17.51 7.01 -2.34
N CYS A 96 18.60 6.48 -1.79
CA CYS A 96 18.58 5.16 -1.16
C CYS A 96 17.57 5.10 0.00
N PHE A 97 17.52 6.14 0.85
CA PHE A 97 16.55 6.19 1.95
C PHE A 97 15.14 6.51 1.48
N THR A 98 14.95 7.52 0.63
CA THR A 98 13.63 8.01 0.27
C THR A 98 12.92 7.09 -0.74
N LEU A 99 13.58 6.73 -1.83
CA LEU A 99 13.03 5.88 -2.87
C LEU A 99 13.28 4.40 -2.58
N GLY A 100 14.53 4.06 -2.23
CA GLY A 100 14.93 2.69 -1.97
C GLY A 100 14.21 2.10 -0.77
N TRP A 101 14.33 2.72 0.39
CA TRP A 101 13.72 2.20 1.61
C TRP A 101 12.26 2.60 1.77
N VAL A 102 11.96 3.91 1.89
CA VAL A 102 10.62 4.38 2.26
C VAL A 102 9.60 4.10 1.16
N THR A 103 9.86 4.53 -0.08
CA THR A 103 8.90 4.36 -1.19
C THR A 103 8.69 2.89 -1.52
N THR A 104 9.74 2.07 -1.53
CA THR A 104 9.61 0.62 -1.77
C THR A 104 8.80 -0.05 -0.67
N SER A 105 9.00 0.31 0.61
CA SER A 105 8.19 -0.18 1.74
C SER A 105 6.73 0.23 1.60
N ILE A 106 6.44 1.47 1.20
CA ILE A 106 5.07 1.96 0.98
C ILE A 106 4.39 1.15 -0.14
N PHE A 107 5.07 0.87 -1.25
CA PHE A 107 4.52 0.05 -2.33
C PHE A 107 4.18 -1.35 -1.84
N GLY A 108 5.08 -2.00 -1.08
CA GLY A 108 4.82 -3.30 -0.46
C GLY A 108 3.61 -3.28 0.48
N ALA A 109 3.53 -2.28 1.35
CA ALA A 109 2.42 -2.08 2.26
C ALA A 109 1.09 -1.85 1.53
N LEU A 110 1.08 -1.06 0.44
CA LEU A 110 -0.11 -0.83 -0.37
C LEU A 110 -0.62 -2.12 -1.00
N TYR A 111 0.25 -3.00 -1.50
CA TYR A 111 -0.15 -4.29 -2.04
C TYR A 111 -0.78 -5.21 -0.99
N GLN A 112 -0.46 -5.06 0.29
CA GLN A 112 -1.02 -5.85 1.38
C GLN A 112 -2.27 -5.20 1.99
N ILE A 113 -2.19 -3.93 2.35
CA ILE A 113 -3.22 -3.24 3.15
C ILE A 113 -4.41 -2.82 2.27
N TYR A 114 -4.14 -2.31 1.06
CA TYR A 114 -5.17 -1.74 0.20
C TYR A 114 -6.26 -2.74 -0.21
N PRO A 115 -5.94 -3.96 -0.67
CA PRO A 115 -6.94 -4.96 -0.98
C PRO A 115 -7.79 -5.36 0.24
N VAL A 116 -7.16 -5.51 1.40
CA VAL A 116 -7.83 -5.89 2.65
C VAL A 116 -8.77 -4.77 3.12
N ALA A 117 -8.31 -3.52 3.12
CA ALA A 117 -9.12 -2.37 3.54
C ALA A 117 -10.35 -2.15 2.66
N LEU A 118 -10.23 -2.38 1.36
CA LEU A 118 -11.34 -2.20 0.41
C LEU A 118 -12.18 -3.46 0.22
N GLY A 119 -11.74 -4.63 0.73
CA GLY A 119 -12.40 -5.91 0.51
C GLY A 119 -12.37 -6.38 -0.95
N VAL A 120 -11.36 -5.96 -1.71
CA VAL A 120 -11.17 -6.31 -3.13
C VAL A 120 -9.79 -6.92 -3.35
N GLY A 121 -9.67 -7.94 -4.20
CA GLY A 121 -8.37 -8.49 -4.58
C GLY A 121 -7.55 -7.52 -5.45
N ALA A 122 -6.23 -7.66 -5.47
CA ALA A 122 -5.37 -6.96 -6.43
C ALA A 122 -5.76 -7.32 -7.87
N HIS A 123 -5.64 -6.36 -8.80
CA HIS A 123 -6.05 -6.58 -10.18
C HIS A 123 -5.21 -7.67 -10.85
N SER A 124 -3.89 -7.62 -10.69
CA SER A 124 -2.96 -8.56 -11.29
C SER A 124 -1.66 -8.67 -10.50
N THR A 125 -1.27 -9.89 -10.15
CA THR A 125 0.04 -10.17 -9.55
C THR A 125 1.18 -9.96 -10.53
N ARG A 126 0.95 -10.23 -11.82
CA ARG A 126 1.97 -9.98 -12.88
C ARG A 126 2.30 -8.50 -13.00
N ILE A 127 1.27 -7.62 -12.99
CA ILE A 127 1.49 -6.17 -12.98
C ILE A 127 2.19 -5.76 -11.70
N GLY A 128 1.88 -6.37 -10.55
CA GLY A 128 2.57 -6.13 -9.29
C GLY A 128 4.07 -6.43 -9.36
N HIS A 129 4.47 -7.57 -9.88
CA HIS A 129 5.89 -7.92 -10.08
C HIS A 129 6.56 -7.02 -11.12
N LEU A 130 5.87 -6.67 -12.20
CA LEU A 130 6.40 -5.70 -13.18
C LEU A 130 6.66 -4.35 -12.52
N THR A 131 5.69 -3.86 -11.73
CA THR A 131 5.84 -2.61 -10.94
C THR A 131 7.06 -2.69 -10.02
N PHE A 132 7.27 -3.81 -9.33
CA PHE A 132 8.43 -4.03 -8.47
C PHE A 132 9.74 -3.90 -9.25
N TRP A 133 9.89 -4.63 -10.35
CA TRP A 133 11.13 -4.61 -11.13
C TRP A 133 11.41 -3.26 -11.78
N MET A 134 10.38 -2.58 -12.28
CA MET A 134 10.50 -1.21 -12.82
C MET A 134 10.92 -0.23 -11.72
N LEU A 135 10.33 -0.34 -10.53
CA LEU A 135 10.70 0.48 -9.38
C LEU A 135 12.17 0.25 -9.00
N GLN A 136 12.60 -1.01 -8.83
CA GLN A 136 13.97 -1.33 -8.43
C GLN A 136 14.99 -0.88 -9.49
N ALA A 137 14.75 -1.17 -10.77
CA ALA A 137 15.61 -0.73 -11.86
C ALA A 137 15.69 0.80 -11.95
N GLY A 138 14.55 1.48 -11.77
CA GLY A 138 14.50 2.94 -11.74
C GLY A 138 15.33 3.53 -10.60
N ILE A 139 15.25 2.97 -9.39
CA ILE A 139 16.03 3.43 -8.24
C ILE A 139 17.52 3.18 -8.49
N VAL A 140 17.91 2.00 -8.98
CA VAL A 140 19.31 1.70 -9.31
C VAL A 140 19.87 2.71 -10.31
N CYS A 141 19.16 2.95 -11.41
CA CYS A 141 19.59 3.91 -12.43
C CYS A 141 19.69 5.33 -11.86
N LEU A 142 18.73 5.75 -11.04
CA LEU A 142 18.71 7.09 -10.47
C LEU A 142 19.85 7.29 -9.45
N VAL A 143 20.04 6.32 -8.54
CA VAL A 143 21.13 6.36 -7.54
C VAL A 143 22.49 6.31 -8.21
N ALA A 144 22.71 5.41 -9.16
CA ALA A 144 23.92 5.32 -9.92
C ALA A 144 24.17 6.59 -10.76
N GLY A 145 23.12 7.09 -11.43
CA GLY A 145 23.16 8.31 -12.21
C GLY A 145 23.55 9.54 -11.37
N ALA A 146 23.01 9.64 -10.15
CA ALA A 146 23.36 10.71 -9.23
C ALA A 146 24.79 10.51 -8.66
N TRP A 147 25.17 9.29 -8.29
CA TRP A 147 26.48 9.01 -7.70
C TRP A 147 27.64 9.36 -8.64
N TRP A 148 27.52 8.99 -9.92
CA TRP A 148 28.52 9.28 -10.95
C TRP A 148 28.23 10.51 -11.79
N TRP A 149 27.18 11.25 -11.46
CA TRP A 149 26.70 12.39 -12.23
C TRP A 149 26.52 12.09 -13.72
N ASN A 150 25.82 11.01 -14.03
CA ASN A 150 25.59 10.54 -15.38
C ASN A 150 24.16 10.78 -15.85
N PRO A 151 23.90 11.80 -16.70
CA PRO A 151 22.55 12.11 -17.19
C PRO A 151 21.90 10.95 -17.97
N ASN A 152 22.70 10.09 -18.62
CA ASN A 152 22.19 8.94 -19.38
C ASN A 152 21.56 7.86 -18.48
N LEU A 153 21.86 7.87 -17.19
CA LEU A 153 21.20 7.02 -16.19
C LEU A 153 20.04 7.72 -15.49
N LEU A 154 20.13 9.04 -15.27
CA LEU A 154 19.10 9.81 -14.57
C LEU A 154 17.77 9.79 -15.33
N GLY A 155 17.79 9.99 -16.64
CA GLY A 155 16.58 10.01 -17.46
C GLY A 155 15.83 8.68 -17.47
N PRO A 156 16.46 7.56 -17.85
CA PRO A 156 15.85 6.25 -17.77
C PRO A 156 15.40 5.86 -16.36
N GLY A 157 16.19 6.21 -15.33
CA GLY A 157 15.83 6.00 -13.93
C GLY A 157 14.53 6.70 -13.56
N TRP A 158 14.43 7.99 -13.89
CA TRP A 158 13.20 8.76 -13.70
C TRP A 158 12.01 8.16 -14.46
N LEU A 159 12.19 7.82 -15.74
CA LEU A 159 11.11 7.26 -16.56
C LEU A 159 10.59 5.94 -15.98
N LEU A 160 11.48 5.05 -15.53
CA LEU A 160 11.10 3.78 -14.91
C LEU A 160 10.32 4.00 -13.61
N LEU A 161 10.72 4.95 -12.76
CA LEU A 161 9.99 5.31 -11.54
C LEU A 161 8.60 5.87 -11.86
N PHE A 162 8.50 6.73 -12.86
CA PHE A 162 7.23 7.29 -13.32
C PHE A 162 6.29 6.18 -13.80
N LEU A 163 6.78 5.29 -14.68
CA LEU A 163 5.99 4.17 -15.19
C LEU A 163 5.62 3.16 -14.10
N ALA A 164 6.52 2.86 -13.14
CA ALA A 164 6.21 2.02 -11.98
C ALA A 164 5.07 2.60 -11.14
N THR A 165 5.06 3.92 -10.93
CA THR A 165 4.00 4.60 -10.18
C THR A 165 2.67 4.56 -10.92
N ILE A 166 2.67 4.73 -12.25
CA ILE A 166 1.46 4.58 -13.07
C ILE A 166 0.95 3.13 -13.02
N ALA A 167 1.84 2.14 -13.14
CA ALA A 167 1.48 0.73 -13.07
C ALA A 167 0.90 0.35 -11.70
N LEU A 168 1.48 0.86 -10.61
CA LEU A 168 0.92 0.73 -9.25
C LEU A 168 -0.51 1.27 -9.21
N ARG A 169 -0.71 2.50 -9.68
CA ARG A 169 -2.04 3.14 -9.70
C ARG A 169 -3.05 2.31 -10.47
N VAL A 170 -2.71 1.88 -11.69
CA VAL A 170 -3.60 1.04 -12.51
C VAL A 170 -3.93 -0.24 -11.77
N ASN A 171 -2.95 -0.90 -11.17
CA ASN A 171 -3.15 -2.16 -10.48
C ASN A 171 -4.01 -2.05 -9.22
N LEU A 172 -3.88 -0.97 -8.45
CA LEU A 172 -4.64 -0.75 -7.23
C LEU A 172 -6.04 -0.18 -7.50
N VAL A 173 -6.15 0.83 -8.39
CA VAL A 173 -7.39 1.58 -8.58
C VAL A 173 -8.37 0.87 -9.53
N ALA A 174 -7.90 0.00 -10.43
CA ALA A 174 -8.74 -0.66 -11.41
C ALA A 174 -9.93 -1.43 -10.77
N ARG A 175 -9.76 -2.01 -9.60
CA ARG A 175 -10.84 -2.71 -8.86
C ARG A 175 -11.49 -1.90 -7.75
N ALA A 176 -10.89 -0.79 -7.32
CA ALA A 176 -11.43 0.03 -6.24
C ALA A 176 -12.74 0.75 -6.62
N ARG A 177 -13.03 0.91 -7.92
CA ARG A 177 -14.23 1.59 -8.42
C ARG A 177 -15.55 0.94 -7.99
N GLY A 178 -15.53 -0.36 -7.64
CA GLY A 178 -16.69 -1.09 -7.13
C GLY A 178 -16.65 -1.35 -5.62
N ALA A 179 -15.64 -0.87 -4.91
CA ALA A 179 -15.48 -1.12 -3.48
C ALA A 179 -16.48 -0.28 -2.67
N THR A 180 -17.33 -0.95 -1.90
CA THR A 180 -18.29 -0.33 -0.99
C THR A 180 -17.71 -0.11 0.41
N ARG A 181 -16.59 -0.78 0.73
CA ARG A 181 -15.90 -0.69 2.03
C ARG A 181 -14.87 0.43 2.02
N ALA A 182 -14.80 1.17 3.11
CA ALA A 182 -13.80 2.22 3.36
C ALA A 182 -13.52 3.17 2.18
N PRO A 183 -14.52 3.86 1.60
CA PRO A 183 -14.33 4.73 0.44
C PRO A 183 -13.32 5.86 0.72
N ILE A 184 -13.16 6.25 1.98
CA ILE A 184 -12.21 7.28 2.40
C ILE A 184 -10.76 6.82 2.20
N VAL A 185 -10.43 5.56 2.51
CA VAL A 185 -9.09 4.98 2.30
C VAL A 185 -8.73 5.00 0.81
N GLY A 186 -9.69 4.62 -0.05
CA GLY A 186 -9.50 4.67 -1.50
C GLY A 186 -9.22 6.08 -2.03
N LYS A 187 -9.92 7.09 -1.51
CA LYS A 187 -9.71 8.49 -1.88
C LYS A 187 -8.32 8.99 -1.50
N TYR A 188 -7.89 8.76 -0.25
CA TYR A 188 -6.57 9.19 0.21
C TYR A 188 -5.43 8.44 -0.51
N ALA A 189 -5.55 7.13 -0.70
CA ALA A 189 -4.56 6.38 -1.47
C ALA A 189 -4.46 6.89 -2.92
N THR A 190 -5.60 7.17 -3.55
CA THR A 190 -5.62 7.75 -4.91
C THR A 190 -4.96 9.13 -4.92
N ALA A 191 -5.28 10.01 -3.97
CA ALA A 191 -4.69 11.33 -3.85
C ALA A 191 -3.16 11.25 -3.65
N ALA A 192 -2.69 10.36 -2.77
CA ALA A 192 -1.25 10.16 -2.55
C ALA A 192 -0.51 9.71 -3.82
N VAL A 193 -1.07 8.74 -4.56
CA VAL A 193 -0.46 8.29 -5.82
C VAL A 193 -0.49 9.38 -6.89
N VAL A 194 -1.57 10.16 -6.98
CA VAL A 194 -1.65 11.31 -7.91
C VAL A 194 -0.60 12.35 -7.55
N SER A 195 -0.45 12.69 -6.27
CA SER A 195 0.57 13.64 -5.81
C SER A 195 1.99 13.16 -6.15
N LEU A 196 2.26 11.86 -6.00
CA LEU A 196 3.54 11.26 -6.37
C LEU A 196 3.79 11.36 -7.88
N VAL A 197 2.78 11.09 -8.72
CA VAL A 197 2.88 11.25 -10.18
C VAL A 197 3.19 12.69 -10.56
N LEU A 198 2.51 13.66 -9.94
CA LEU A 198 2.76 15.08 -10.19
C LEU A 198 4.16 15.49 -9.76
N ALA A 199 4.61 15.05 -8.58
CA ALA A 199 5.98 15.31 -8.11
C ALA A 199 7.03 14.74 -9.08
N LEU A 200 6.85 13.50 -9.55
CA LEU A 200 7.73 12.90 -10.54
C LEU A 200 7.71 13.65 -11.89
N ALA A 201 6.55 14.16 -12.31
CA ALA A 201 6.48 14.97 -13.53
C ALA A 201 7.30 16.27 -13.41
N VAL A 202 7.18 16.97 -12.28
CA VAL A 202 7.98 18.19 -12.00
C VAL A 202 9.48 17.87 -11.96
N ILE A 203 9.88 16.77 -11.30
CA ILE A 203 11.28 16.32 -11.25
C ILE A 203 11.79 15.99 -12.66
N GLY A 204 10.96 15.37 -13.51
CA GLY A 204 11.32 15.08 -14.89
C GLY A 204 11.67 16.33 -15.70
N VAL A 205 10.90 17.40 -15.53
CA VAL A 205 11.21 18.70 -16.15
C VAL A 205 12.54 19.23 -15.65
N SER A 206 12.81 19.13 -14.35
CA SER A 206 14.08 19.57 -13.75
C SER A 206 15.28 18.77 -14.29
N ILE A 207 15.16 17.44 -14.36
CA ILE A 207 16.21 16.57 -14.93
C ILE A 207 16.46 16.92 -16.40
N GLY A 208 15.39 17.11 -17.19
CA GLY A 208 15.51 17.51 -18.60
C GLY A 208 16.20 18.85 -18.79
N SER A 209 15.92 19.81 -17.91
CA SER A 209 16.62 21.11 -17.90
C SER A 209 18.09 20.99 -17.57
N PHE A 210 18.44 20.19 -16.56
CA PHE A 210 19.84 19.92 -16.19
C PHE A 210 20.59 19.14 -17.28
N ALA A 211 19.95 18.19 -17.93
CA ALA A 211 20.54 17.41 -19.01
C ALA A 211 20.67 18.19 -20.33
N GLY A 212 20.14 19.39 -20.38
CA GLY A 212 20.14 20.20 -21.61
C GLY A 212 19.21 19.73 -22.71
N TRP A 213 18.25 18.83 -22.38
CA TRP A 213 17.32 18.24 -23.37
C TRP A 213 16.38 19.26 -24.02
N TRP A 214 16.19 20.41 -23.40
CA TRP A 214 15.31 21.50 -23.87
C TRP A 214 16.05 22.65 -24.51
N ARG A 215 17.40 22.61 -24.60
CA ARG A 215 18.17 23.61 -25.33
C ARG A 215 18.07 23.31 -26.84
N SER A 216 17.22 24.07 -27.53
CA SER A 216 17.34 24.26 -28.97
C SER A 216 18.55 25.14 -29.22
N ASP A 217 19.55 24.64 -29.90
CA ASP A 217 20.63 25.44 -30.49
C ASP A 217 20.07 26.43 -31.49
#